data_6d7003b57d4da811887a913573778690
#
_entry.id   6d7003b57d4da811887a913573778690
#
_cell.length_a   1.000
_cell.length_b   1.000
_cell.length_c   1.000
_cell.angle_alpha   90.00
_cell.angle_beta   90.00
_cell.angle_gamma   90.00
#
_symmetry.space_group_name_H-M   'P 1'
#
loop_
_entity.id
_entity.type
_entity.pdbx_description
1 polymer ?
#
loop_
_entity_poly.entity_id
_entity_poly.type
_entity_poly.pdbx_seq_one_letter_code
_entity_poly.pdbx_strand_id
1 'polypeptide(L)'
;MIYRNRRKWDKKGDSMKKEELFERIRGKVIVSCQAVPGEPLYVEEKSVMYLMARAAKQAGTPMIRTSSIRDVLAIKEETGLPVIGLVKVQYEGFESYITPTMKEVDDLVAAGSDIIALDCTQQKRGDGKTVSEFITEVRTKYPDAILMADISTYEEGIQAWKLGMDIVGTTMSGYTSYTEKTDGPDYELVKRLAAAVDIPVIGEGRIHYPQQAVEMLDAGAFAVVVGGAITRPLEIAQRFISAVDAAQSR
;
A
#
# COMPACT_ATOMS: atom_id res chain seq x y z
N MET A 1 -10.54 29.91 -13.36
CA MET A 1 -11.60 29.61 -14.34
C MET A 1 -11.04 28.61 -15.34
N ILE A 2 -11.07 27.31 -15.08
CA ILE A 2 -10.86 26.15 -16.00
C ILE A 2 -10.87 24.88 -15.13
N TYR A 3 -12.05 24.42 -14.77
CA TYR A 3 -12.35 23.02 -14.44
C TYR A 3 -13.84 22.83 -14.64
N ARG A 4 -14.28 22.84 -15.89
CA ARG A 4 -15.61 22.38 -16.32
C ARG A 4 -15.42 21.45 -17.51
N ASN A 5 -15.07 20.20 -17.23
CA ASN A 5 -15.51 19.06 -18.04
C ASN A 5 -15.63 17.86 -17.11
N ARG A 6 -16.75 17.81 -16.37
CA ARG A 6 -17.22 16.56 -15.80
C ARG A 6 -17.60 15.66 -16.97
N ARG A 7 -16.68 14.83 -17.44
CA ARG A 7 -17.09 13.62 -18.14
C ARG A 7 -17.91 12.81 -17.14
N LYS A 8 -19.18 12.61 -17.45
CA LYS A 8 -20.01 11.62 -16.80
C LYS A 8 -19.24 10.29 -16.93
N TRP A 9 -18.74 9.79 -15.83
CA TRP A 9 -18.30 8.41 -15.75
C TRP A 9 -19.56 7.59 -15.95
N ASP A 10 -19.69 6.96 -17.12
CA ASP A 10 -20.70 5.95 -17.36
C ASP A 10 -20.49 4.87 -16.29
N LYS A 11 -21.56 4.52 -15.58
CA LYS A 11 -21.63 3.49 -14.54
C LYS A 11 -21.41 2.06 -15.09
N LYS A 12 -20.59 1.89 -16.10
CA LYS A 12 -20.12 0.65 -16.74
C LYS A 12 -18.71 0.86 -17.29
N GLY A 13 -17.79 1.39 -16.50
CA GLY A 13 -16.37 1.10 -16.68
C GLY A 13 -16.17 -0.29 -16.13
N ASP A 14 -15.73 -1.25 -16.96
CA ASP A 14 -15.34 -2.59 -16.54
C ASP A 14 -14.30 -2.47 -15.43
N SER A 15 -14.72 -2.61 -14.16
CA SER A 15 -13.78 -2.92 -13.09
C SER A 15 -13.20 -4.29 -13.45
N MET A 16 -11.89 -4.35 -13.57
CA MET A 16 -11.18 -5.61 -13.79
C MET A 16 -11.66 -6.61 -12.74
N LYS A 17 -12.02 -7.82 -13.17
CA LYS A 17 -12.47 -8.84 -12.22
C LYS A 17 -11.35 -9.11 -11.21
N LYS A 18 -11.70 -9.38 -9.96
CA LYS A 18 -10.77 -9.65 -8.86
C LYS A 18 -9.71 -10.68 -9.25
N GLU A 19 -10.13 -11.76 -9.88
CA GLU A 19 -9.25 -12.84 -10.33
C GLU A 19 -8.25 -12.37 -11.38
N GLU A 20 -8.67 -11.57 -12.34
CA GLU A 20 -7.81 -11.02 -13.39
C GLU A 20 -6.77 -10.06 -12.78
N LEU A 21 -7.18 -9.25 -11.81
CA LEU A 21 -6.30 -8.34 -11.09
C LEU A 21 -5.24 -9.11 -10.30
N PHE A 22 -5.62 -10.21 -9.64
CA PHE A 22 -4.71 -11.05 -8.88
C PHE A 22 -3.72 -11.76 -9.80
N GLU A 23 -4.16 -12.36 -10.89
CA GLU A 23 -3.24 -12.99 -11.87
C GLU A 23 -2.24 -11.98 -12.46
N ARG A 24 -2.66 -10.74 -12.66
CA ARG A 24 -1.79 -9.69 -13.16
C ARG A 24 -0.61 -9.38 -12.23
N ILE A 25 -0.80 -9.48 -10.92
CA ILE A 25 0.22 -9.13 -9.91
C ILE A 25 0.97 -10.35 -9.37
N ARG A 26 0.54 -11.58 -9.64
CA ARG A 26 1.16 -12.81 -9.13
C ARG A 26 2.64 -12.88 -9.48
N GLY A 27 3.51 -13.02 -8.47
CA GLY A 27 4.95 -13.08 -8.63
C GLY A 27 5.59 -11.80 -9.17
N LYS A 28 4.93 -10.65 -9.01
CA LYS A 28 5.40 -9.37 -9.55
C LYS A 28 5.76 -8.37 -8.45
N VAL A 29 6.51 -7.35 -8.88
CA VAL A 29 6.80 -6.17 -8.06
C VAL A 29 5.77 -5.10 -8.35
N ILE A 30 5.06 -4.67 -7.31
CA ILE A 30 4.20 -3.50 -7.29
C ILE A 30 5.05 -2.33 -6.78
N VAL A 31 5.11 -1.24 -7.51
CA VAL A 31 5.89 -0.07 -7.07
C VAL A 31 5.02 0.86 -6.24
N SER A 32 5.49 1.18 -5.03
CA SER A 32 4.84 2.16 -4.16
C SER A 32 5.36 3.55 -4.45
N CYS A 33 4.50 4.43 -5.00
CA CYS A 33 4.79 5.81 -5.35
C CYS A 33 4.07 6.73 -4.35
N GLN A 34 4.76 7.11 -3.28
CA GLN A 34 4.19 7.92 -2.20
C GLN A 34 5.17 9.01 -1.79
N ALA A 35 4.63 10.21 -1.57
CA ALA A 35 5.31 11.29 -0.87
C ALA A 35 4.31 11.92 0.11
N VAL A 36 4.73 12.08 1.35
CA VAL A 36 3.94 12.69 2.42
C VAL A 36 4.57 14.00 2.90
N PRO A 37 3.83 14.90 3.57
CA PRO A 37 4.38 16.14 4.10
C PRO A 37 5.70 15.93 4.83
N GLY A 38 6.71 16.75 4.52
CA GLY A 38 8.06 16.64 5.05
C GLY A 38 9.04 15.81 4.22
N GLU A 39 8.59 15.02 3.25
CA GLU A 39 9.45 14.29 2.31
C GLU A 39 9.89 15.20 1.13
N PRO A 40 11.13 15.05 0.60
CA PRO A 40 11.68 15.93 -0.46
C PRO A 40 10.85 15.98 -1.75
N LEU A 41 10.13 14.90 -2.08
CA LEU A 41 9.28 14.85 -3.27
C LEU A 41 7.82 15.25 -2.99
N TYR A 42 7.50 15.66 -1.75
CA TYR A 42 6.18 16.17 -1.45
C TYR A 42 6.02 17.60 -1.95
N VAL A 43 5.02 17.82 -2.77
CA VAL A 43 4.58 19.13 -3.23
C VAL A 43 3.10 19.27 -2.92
N GLU A 44 2.72 20.28 -2.13
CA GLU A 44 1.35 20.44 -1.63
C GLU A 44 0.33 20.64 -2.76
N GLU A 45 0.66 21.52 -3.70
CA GLU A 45 -0.26 21.94 -4.76
C GLU A 45 -0.33 20.97 -5.94
N LYS A 46 0.71 20.16 -6.17
CA LYS A 46 0.83 19.33 -7.36
C LYS A 46 1.58 18.02 -7.06
N SER A 47 0.95 16.89 -7.35
CA SER A 47 1.65 15.60 -7.30
C SER A 47 2.83 15.57 -8.27
N VAL A 48 3.93 14.92 -7.85
CA VAL A 48 5.02 14.48 -8.73
C VAL A 48 5.09 12.95 -8.81
N MET A 49 4.27 12.25 -8.04
CA MET A 49 4.27 10.77 -7.96
C MET A 49 3.84 10.11 -9.28
N TYR A 50 3.08 10.79 -10.12
CA TYR A 50 2.78 10.30 -11.47
C TYR A 50 4.02 10.12 -12.34
N LEU A 51 5.08 10.91 -12.12
CA LEU A 51 6.36 10.74 -12.83
C LEU A 51 7.09 9.47 -12.38
N MET A 52 7.07 9.18 -11.09
CA MET A 52 7.58 7.92 -10.55
C MET A 52 6.79 6.72 -11.06
N ALA A 53 5.46 6.84 -11.11
CA ALA A 53 4.58 5.80 -11.65
C ALA A 53 4.79 5.58 -13.16
N ARG A 54 5.06 6.65 -13.94
CA ARG A 54 5.45 6.55 -15.35
C ARG A 54 6.72 5.72 -15.54
N ALA A 55 7.76 6.03 -14.75
CA ALA A 55 9.01 5.28 -14.78
C ALA A 55 8.79 3.81 -14.37
N ALA A 56 8.02 3.56 -13.30
CA ALA A 56 7.67 2.22 -12.87
C ALA A 56 6.90 1.43 -13.94
N LYS A 57 5.95 2.08 -14.63
CA LYS A 57 5.24 1.47 -15.77
C LYS A 57 6.19 1.07 -16.89
N GLN A 58 7.13 1.95 -17.27
CA GLN A 58 8.15 1.65 -18.30
C GLN A 58 9.07 0.51 -17.86
N ALA A 59 9.33 0.35 -16.57
CA ALA A 59 10.07 -0.77 -16.01
C ALA A 59 9.26 -2.07 -15.94
N GLY A 60 7.95 -2.04 -16.21
CA GLY A 60 7.10 -3.23 -16.32
C GLY A 60 6.32 -3.58 -15.03
N THR A 61 6.17 -2.66 -14.06
CA THR A 61 5.27 -2.92 -12.94
C THR A 61 3.83 -3.09 -13.43
N PRO A 62 3.09 -4.09 -12.92
CA PRO A 62 1.69 -4.30 -13.34
C PRO A 62 0.70 -3.39 -12.61
N MET A 63 1.08 -2.80 -11.49
CA MET A 63 0.21 -2.05 -10.58
C MET A 63 1.03 -1.04 -9.78
N ILE A 64 0.41 0.04 -9.34
CA ILE A 64 1.00 1.05 -8.46
C ILE A 64 0.27 1.05 -7.11
N ARG A 65 1.02 1.20 -6.01
CA ARG A 65 0.47 1.54 -4.70
C ARG A 65 0.74 3.02 -4.42
N THR A 66 -0.26 3.78 -3.98
CA THR A 66 -0.09 5.21 -3.72
C THR A 66 -0.98 5.73 -2.59
N SER A 67 -0.55 6.84 -1.98
CA SER A 67 -1.29 7.55 -0.94
C SER A 67 -1.85 8.86 -1.50
N SER A 68 -3.02 9.24 -1.00
CA SER A 68 -3.80 10.43 -1.35
C SER A 68 -4.68 10.28 -2.60
N ILE A 69 -5.82 10.94 -2.54
CA ILE A 69 -6.79 10.98 -3.65
C ILE A 69 -6.19 11.65 -4.89
N ARG A 70 -5.44 12.73 -4.67
CA ARG A 70 -4.74 13.47 -5.73
C ARG A 70 -3.80 12.55 -6.52
N ASP A 71 -3.01 11.74 -5.80
CA ASP A 71 -2.02 10.87 -6.43
C ASP A 71 -2.68 9.66 -7.10
N VAL A 72 -3.75 9.10 -6.53
CA VAL A 72 -4.56 8.06 -7.19
C VAL A 72 -5.05 8.55 -8.55
N LEU A 73 -5.69 9.71 -8.61
CA LEU A 73 -6.23 10.27 -9.86
C LEU A 73 -5.12 10.56 -10.88
N ALA A 74 -4.04 11.23 -10.45
CA ALA A 74 -2.94 11.59 -11.35
C ALA A 74 -2.20 10.37 -11.91
N ILE A 75 -1.99 9.33 -11.09
CA ILE A 75 -1.33 8.10 -11.51
C ILE A 75 -2.21 7.28 -12.46
N LYS A 76 -3.51 7.16 -12.17
CA LYS A 76 -4.45 6.46 -13.08
C LYS A 76 -4.54 7.17 -14.43
N GLU A 77 -4.61 8.50 -14.45
CA GLU A 77 -4.62 9.28 -15.69
C GLU A 77 -3.33 9.09 -16.50
N GLU A 78 -2.16 9.16 -15.84
CA GLU A 78 -0.86 9.05 -16.48
C GLU A 78 -0.55 7.64 -16.99
N THR A 79 -0.89 6.63 -16.20
CA THR A 79 -0.39 5.28 -16.46
C THR A 79 -1.43 4.33 -17.02
N GLY A 80 -2.70 4.53 -16.72
CA GLY A 80 -3.76 3.56 -16.97
C GLY A 80 -3.59 2.24 -16.21
N LEU A 81 -2.65 2.17 -15.25
CA LEU A 81 -2.44 0.99 -14.42
C LEU A 81 -3.47 0.93 -13.29
N PRO A 82 -3.84 -0.27 -12.82
CA PRO A 82 -4.60 -0.40 -11.60
C PRO A 82 -3.79 0.10 -10.40
N VAL A 83 -4.53 0.58 -9.38
CA VAL A 83 -3.94 1.26 -8.22
C VAL A 83 -4.45 0.64 -6.91
N ILE A 84 -3.51 0.30 -6.01
CA ILE A 84 -3.78 0.14 -4.58
C ILE A 84 -3.75 1.54 -3.97
N GLY A 85 -4.93 2.07 -3.65
CA GLY A 85 -5.09 3.38 -3.05
C GLY A 85 -5.18 3.32 -1.53
N LEU A 86 -4.59 4.30 -0.89
CA LEU A 86 -4.73 4.55 0.55
C LEU A 86 -4.70 6.05 0.81
N VAL A 87 -5.07 6.46 2.02
CA VAL A 87 -4.87 7.83 2.50
C VAL A 87 -4.14 7.78 3.83
N LYS A 88 -2.99 8.45 3.91
CA LYS A 88 -2.28 8.63 5.18
C LYS A 88 -2.75 9.90 5.85
N VAL A 89 -3.43 9.74 6.95
CA VAL A 89 -3.89 10.85 7.81
C VAL A 89 -3.78 10.46 9.27
N GLN A 90 -3.21 11.36 10.06
CA GLN A 90 -3.06 11.17 11.50
C GLN A 90 -4.14 11.99 12.22
N TYR A 91 -5.07 11.32 12.87
CA TYR A 91 -6.04 11.97 13.76
C TYR A 91 -5.43 12.16 15.16
N GLU A 92 -5.67 13.31 15.77
CA GLU A 92 -5.13 13.64 17.09
C GLU A 92 -5.59 12.62 18.15
N GLY A 93 -4.65 12.06 18.91
CA GLY A 93 -4.92 11.04 19.94
C GLY A 93 -5.11 9.62 19.43
N PHE A 94 -4.90 9.36 18.13
CA PHE A 94 -5.04 8.03 17.53
C PHE A 94 -3.77 7.63 16.76
N GLU A 95 -3.48 6.34 16.72
CA GLU A 95 -2.23 5.81 16.16
C GLU A 95 -2.41 5.26 14.72
N SER A 96 -3.59 4.72 14.40
CA SER A 96 -3.89 4.23 13.06
C SER A 96 -3.91 5.38 12.06
N TYR A 97 -3.18 5.24 10.94
CA TYR A 97 -2.98 6.33 9.98
C TYR A 97 -3.16 5.94 8.51
N ILE A 98 -3.33 4.66 8.18
CA ILE A 98 -3.59 4.22 6.81
C ILE A 98 -5.09 4.03 6.60
N THR A 99 -5.72 4.95 5.89
CA THR A 99 -7.17 4.92 5.59
C THR A 99 -7.97 4.64 6.86
N PRO A 100 -7.82 5.49 7.92
CA PRO A 100 -8.26 5.13 9.26
C PRO A 100 -9.76 5.25 9.51
N THR A 101 -10.52 5.89 8.60
CA THR A 101 -11.98 6.05 8.79
C THR A 101 -12.76 5.83 7.49
N MET A 102 -14.10 5.76 7.59
CA MET A 102 -14.97 5.65 6.41
C MET A 102 -14.87 6.82 5.45
N LYS A 103 -14.46 8.00 5.92
CA LYS A 103 -14.26 9.17 5.07
C LYS A 103 -13.21 8.88 4.00
N GLU A 104 -12.05 8.37 4.40
CA GLU A 104 -10.96 8.04 3.47
C GLU A 104 -11.35 6.88 2.54
N VAL A 105 -12.12 5.91 3.02
CA VAL A 105 -12.67 4.83 2.18
C VAL A 105 -13.59 5.40 1.10
N ASP A 106 -14.52 6.27 1.47
CA ASP A 106 -15.45 6.91 0.54
C ASP A 106 -14.70 7.71 -0.55
N ASP A 107 -13.71 8.46 -0.14
CA ASP A 107 -12.88 9.27 -1.03
C ASP A 107 -12.08 8.36 -2.02
N LEU A 108 -11.54 7.23 -1.56
CA LEU A 108 -10.80 6.27 -2.40
C LEU A 108 -11.71 5.54 -3.39
N VAL A 109 -12.90 5.15 -2.96
CA VAL A 109 -13.90 4.57 -3.86
C VAL A 109 -14.30 5.58 -4.94
N ALA A 110 -14.57 6.83 -4.55
CA ALA A 110 -14.91 7.90 -5.48
C ALA A 110 -13.78 8.23 -6.47
N ALA A 111 -12.51 8.08 -6.05
CA ALA A 111 -11.33 8.23 -6.90
C ALA A 111 -11.11 7.03 -7.85
N GLY A 112 -11.85 5.94 -7.67
CA GLY A 112 -11.74 4.73 -8.49
C GLY A 112 -10.49 3.91 -8.19
N SER A 113 -10.07 3.83 -6.93
CA SER A 113 -9.03 2.88 -6.51
C SER A 113 -9.47 1.45 -6.81
N ASP A 114 -8.58 0.66 -7.40
CA ASP A 114 -8.91 -0.73 -7.78
C ASP A 114 -8.81 -1.67 -6.57
N ILE A 115 -7.93 -1.37 -5.64
CA ILE A 115 -7.78 -1.99 -4.33
C ILE A 115 -7.71 -0.88 -3.29
N ILE A 116 -8.36 -1.05 -2.15
CA ILE A 116 -8.30 -0.10 -1.03
C ILE A 116 -7.53 -0.73 0.13
N ALA A 117 -6.42 -0.11 0.51
CA ALA A 117 -5.62 -0.56 1.64
C ALA A 117 -6.09 0.12 2.94
N LEU A 118 -6.29 -0.68 3.98
CA LEU A 118 -6.80 -0.29 5.29
C LEU A 118 -5.80 -0.69 6.38
N ASP A 119 -5.57 0.18 7.35
CA ASP A 119 -4.89 -0.17 8.59
C ASP A 119 -5.73 -1.21 9.35
N CYS A 120 -5.21 -2.42 9.47
CA CYS A 120 -5.84 -3.53 10.20
C CYS A 120 -5.02 -3.94 11.42
N THR A 121 -4.20 -3.04 11.95
CA THR A 121 -3.44 -3.19 13.18
C THR A 121 -4.32 -3.01 14.42
N GLN A 122 -3.79 -3.37 15.60
CA GLN A 122 -4.48 -3.14 16.88
C GLN A 122 -4.41 -1.67 17.35
N GLN A 123 -3.82 -0.79 16.56
CA GLN A 123 -3.73 0.64 16.87
C GLN A 123 -5.13 1.28 16.93
N LYS A 124 -5.30 2.25 17.83
CA LYS A 124 -6.57 2.96 17.96
C LYS A 124 -6.87 3.77 16.71
N ARG A 125 -8.08 3.63 16.21
CA ARG A 125 -8.58 4.29 15.01
C ARG A 125 -9.19 5.66 15.30
N GLY A 126 -9.10 6.58 14.34
CA GLY A 126 -9.60 7.96 14.47
C GLY A 126 -11.10 8.10 14.70
N ASP A 127 -11.89 7.05 14.44
CA ASP A 127 -13.33 6.99 14.70
C ASP A 127 -13.70 6.18 15.96
N GLY A 128 -12.71 5.69 16.69
CA GLY A 128 -12.89 4.90 17.90
C GLY A 128 -13.37 3.47 17.70
N LYS A 129 -13.53 3.02 16.45
CA LYS A 129 -13.99 1.66 16.13
C LYS A 129 -12.87 0.64 16.26
N THR A 130 -13.24 -0.59 16.58
CA THR A 130 -12.38 -1.76 16.41
C THR A 130 -12.18 -2.07 14.92
N VAL A 131 -11.13 -2.81 14.56
CA VAL A 131 -10.89 -3.29 13.21
C VAL A 131 -12.10 -4.07 12.67
N SER A 132 -12.73 -4.92 13.51
CA SER A 132 -13.89 -5.72 13.12
C SER A 132 -15.10 -4.85 12.78
N GLU A 133 -15.42 -3.86 13.60
CA GLU A 133 -16.53 -2.93 13.33
C GLU A 133 -16.29 -2.13 12.06
N PHE A 134 -15.05 -1.66 11.86
CA PHE A 134 -14.69 -0.88 10.68
C PHE A 134 -14.77 -1.71 9.40
N ILE A 135 -14.17 -2.92 9.36
CA ILE A 135 -14.24 -3.79 8.17
C ILE A 135 -15.70 -4.16 7.87
N THR A 136 -16.51 -4.45 8.90
CA THR A 136 -17.94 -4.75 8.73
C THR A 136 -18.69 -3.58 8.09
N GLU A 137 -18.42 -2.36 8.52
CA GLU A 137 -19.03 -1.15 7.95
C GLU A 137 -18.59 -0.94 6.48
N VAL A 138 -17.29 -1.09 6.18
CA VAL A 138 -16.77 -0.99 4.81
C VAL A 138 -17.42 -2.03 3.91
N ARG A 139 -17.50 -3.30 4.33
CA ARG A 139 -18.14 -4.38 3.58
C ARG A 139 -19.63 -4.17 3.37
N THR A 140 -20.31 -3.62 4.37
CA THR A 140 -21.75 -3.30 4.25
C THR A 140 -21.99 -2.23 3.20
N LYS A 141 -21.15 -1.20 3.16
CA LYS A 141 -21.30 -0.08 2.24
C LYS A 141 -20.76 -0.40 0.84
N TYR A 142 -19.68 -1.16 0.76
CA TYR A 142 -18.95 -1.48 -0.47
C TYR A 142 -18.68 -2.98 -0.59
N PRO A 143 -19.70 -3.82 -0.79
CA PRO A 143 -19.56 -5.28 -0.78
C PRO A 143 -18.59 -5.81 -1.86
N ASP A 144 -18.50 -5.12 -3.01
CA ASP A 144 -17.68 -5.53 -4.16
C ASP A 144 -16.27 -4.90 -4.15
N ALA A 145 -15.94 -4.03 -3.18
CA ALA A 145 -14.62 -3.43 -3.10
C ALA A 145 -13.56 -4.48 -2.78
N ILE A 146 -12.42 -4.44 -3.48
CA ILE A 146 -11.27 -5.28 -3.15
C ILE A 146 -10.48 -4.58 -2.03
N LEU A 147 -10.37 -5.24 -0.87
CA LEU A 147 -9.76 -4.68 0.33
C LEU A 147 -8.45 -5.39 0.66
N MET A 148 -7.41 -4.59 0.93
CA MET A 148 -6.11 -5.05 1.42
C MET A 148 -5.93 -4.65 2.88
N ALA A 149 -5.62 -5.61 3.74
CA ALA A 149 -5.31 -5.38 5.15
C ALA A 149 -3.81 -5.09 5.32
N ASP A 150 -3.46 -3.88 5.75
CA ASP A 150 -2.11 -3.57 6.19
C ASP A 150 -1.96 -4.00 7.66
N ILE A 151 -1.14 -5.02 7.91
CA ILE A 151 -0.98 -5.64 9.23
C ILE A 151 0.47 -5.60 9.71
N SER A 152 0.66 -5.75 11.02
CA SER A 152 1.95 -5.78 11.68
C SER A 152 2.28 -7.13 12.33
N THR A 153 1.28 -7.97 12.62
CA THR A 153 1.46 -9.27 13.27
C THR A 153 0.72 -10.39 12.54
N TYR A 154 1.09 -11.62 12.86
CA TYR A 154 0.41 -12.81 12.35
C TYR A 154 -1.05 -12.87 12.77
N GLU A 155 -1.35 -12.54 14.02
CA GLU A 155 -2.69 -12.57 14.60
C GLU A 155 -3.62 -11.56 13.90
N GLU A 156 -3.12 -10.37 13.59
CA GLU A 156 -3.84 -9.36 12.81
C GLU A 156 -4.16 -9.86 11.40
N GLY A 157 -3.20 -10.53 10.74
CA GLY A 157 -3.41 -11.12 9.42
C GLY A 157 -4.48 -12.21 9.42
N ILE A 158 -4.47 -13.10 10.40
CA ILE A 158 -5.50 -14.13 10.57
C ILE A 158 -6.87 -13.50 10.89
N GLN A 159 -6.91 -12.47 11.71
CA GLN A 159 -8.15 -11.75 12.01
C GLN A 159 -8.70 -11.07 10.75
N ALA A 160 -7.87 -10.37 9.99
CA ALA A 160 -8.26 -9.70 8.75
C ALA A 160 -8.84 -10.71 7.73
N TRP A 161 -8.18 -11.84 7.53
CA TRP A 161 -8.69 -12.93 6.70
C TRP A 161 -10.07 -13.42 7.14
N LYS A 162 -10.26 -13.71 8.43
CA LYS A 162 -11.56 -14.14 8.99
C LYS A 162 -12.66 -13.09 8.84
N LEU A 163 -12.30 -11.82 8.81
CA LEU A 163 -13.21 -10.70 8.59
C LEU A 163 -13.52 -10.45 7.10
N GLY A 164 -12.99 -11.29 6.19
CA GLY A 164 -13.30 -11.23 4.77
C GLY A 164 -12.49 -10.19 4.01
N MET A 165 -11.27 -9.87 4.45
CA MET A 165 -10.33 -9.11 3.61
C MET A 165 -9.88 -9.95 2.42
N ASP A 166 -9.61 -9.30 1.29
CA ASP A 166 -9.24 -9.98 0.04
C ASP A 166 -7.74 -10.22 -0.08
N ILE A 167 -6.94 -9.41 0.60
CA ILE A 167 -5.48 -9.41 0.58
C ILE A 167 -4.97 -9.08 1.98
N VAL A 168 -3.86 -9.70 2.38
CA VAL A 168 -3.09 -9.31 3.57
C VAL A 168 -1.72 -8.80 3.15
N GLY A 169 -1.28 -7.64 3.66
CA GLY A 169 0.03 -7.06 3.42
C GLY A 169 0.81 -6.83 4.71
N THR A 170 2.10 -7.18 4.74
CA THR A 170 2.98 -7.04 5.91
C THR A 170 3.48 -5.60 6.13
N THR A 171 2.79 -4.63 5.57
CA THR A 171 3.14 -3.20 5.49
C THR A 171 3.54 -2.59 6.83
N MET A 172 2.83 -2.96 7.89
CA MET A 172 2.96 -2.38 9.21
C MET A 172 3.90 -3.15 10.15
N SER A 173 4.49 -4.30 9.71
CA SER A 173 5.47 -5.04 10.51
C SER A 173 6.65 -4.13 10.89
N GLY A 174 6.92 -4.00 12.20
CA GLY A 174 7.96 -3.12 12.74
C GLY A 174 7.64 -1.62 12.74
N TYR A 175 6.39 -1.24 12.44
CA TYR A 175 5.92 0.17 12.46
C TYR A 175 4.85 0.45 13.52
N THR A 176 4.54 -0.52 14.36
CA THR A 176 3.65 -0.35 15.53
C THR A 176 4.46 -0.35 16.81
N SER A 177 3.92 0.21 17.89
CA SER A 177 4.61 0.28 19.19
C SER A 177 4.83 -1.07 19.87
N TYR A 178 4.13 -2.11 19.40
CA TYR A 178 4.17 -3.49 19.95
C TYR A 178 4.87 -4.50 19.03
N THR A 179 5.44 -4.05 17.91
CA THR A 179 6.25 -4.90 17.04
C THR A 179 7.70 -4.49 17.04
N GLU A 180 8.60 -5.47 16.94
CA GLU A 180 10.04 -5.22 16.88
C GLU A 180 10.41 -4.57 15.54
N LYS A 181 11.18 -3.49 15.62
CA LYS A 181 11.72 -2.82 14.44
C LYS A 181 12.98 -3.55 13.99
N THR A 182 12.95 -4.09 12.77
CA THR A 182 14.10 -4.74 12.12
C THR A 182 14.62 -3.91 10.96
N ASP A 183 15.87 -4.14 10.55
CA ASP A 183 16.49 -3.42 9.41
C ASP A 183 16.09 -3.97 8.04
N GLY A 184 15.49 -5.16 8.00
CA GLY A 184 15.10 -5.84 6.77
C GLY A 184 13.64 -6.25 6.73
N PRO A 185 13.22 -6.89 5.62
CA PRO A 185 11.87 -7.42 5.46
C PRO A 185 11.55 -8.53 6.46
N ASP A 186 10.26 -8.69 6.76
CA ASP A 186 9.78 -9.75 7.67
C ASP A 186 9.37 -11.00 6.87
N TYR A 187 10.37 -11.78 6.50
CA TYR A 187 10.18 -13.03 5.73
C TYR A 187 9.38 -14.07 6.51
N GLU A 188 9.58 -14.14 7.83
CA GLU A 188 8.92 -15.14 8.67
C GLU A 188 7.43 -14.86 8.80
N LEU A 189 7.04 -13.60 8.93
CA LEU A 189 5.63 -13.20 8.93
C LEU A 189 4.95 -13.58 7.61
N VAL A 190 5.58 -13.28 6.47
CA VAL A 190 5.07 -13.68 5.15
C VAL A 190 4.90 -15.18 5.05
N LYS A 191 5.92 -15.97 5.42
CA LYS A 191 5.90 -17.43 5.36
C LYS A 191 4.79 -18.03 6.19
N ARG A 192 4.62 -17.55 7.43
CA ARG A 192 3.56 -18.02 8.34
C ARG A 192 2.18 -17.69 7.81
N LEU A 193 1.97 -16.49 7.31
CA LEU A 193 0.67 -16.08 6.74
C LEU A 193 0.35 -16.85 5.47
N ALA A 194 1.30 -16.97 4.53
CA ALA A 194 1.09 -17.69 3.27
C ALA A 194 0.75 -19.19 3.49
N ALA A 195 1.23 -19.77 4.58
CA ALA A 195 0.86 -21.15 4.95
C ALA A 195 -0.51 -21.26 5.66
N ALA A 196 -1.07 -20.17 6.19
CA ALA A 196 -2.24 -20.20 7.06
C ALA A 196 -3.53 -19.66 6.41
N VAL A 197 -3.41 -18.82 5.36
CA VAL A 197 -4.57 -18.20 4.71
C VAL A 197 -4.64 -18.58 3.23
N ASP A 198 -5.83 -18.58 2.65
CA ASP A 198 -6.09 -18.90 1.24
C ASP A 198 -6.25 -17.66 0.35
N ILE A 199 -5.97 -16.47 0.90
CA ILE A 199 -5.96 -15.19 0.18
C ILE A 199 -4.51 -14.74 -0.11
N PRO A 200 -4.28 -13.87 -1.12
CA PRO A 200 -2.98 -13.32 -1.41
C PRO A 200 -2.30 -12.65 -0.21
N VAL A 201 -1.05 -13.02 0.07
CA VAL A 201 -0.18 -12.34 1.03
C VAL A 201 0.83 -11.50 0.26
N ILE A 202 0.82 -10.20 0.45
CA ILE A 202 1.75 -9.26 -0.17
C ILE A 202 2.88 -8.95 0.80
N GLY A 203 4.13 -9.23 0.38
CA GLY A 203 5.32 -8.84 1.12
C GLY A 203 5.62 -7.36 0.92
N GLU A 204 5.52 -6.57 1.98
CA GLU A 204 5.85 -5.13 1.97
C GLU A 204 6.58 -4.74 3.26
N GLY A 205 7.47 -3.78 3.14
CA GLY A 205 8.21 -3.20 4.26
C GLY A 205 9.71 -3.50 4.20
N ARG A 206 10.53 -2.44 4.25
CA ARG A 206 12.00 -2.48 4.34
C ARG A 206 12.71 -3.34 3.28
N ILE A 207 12.12 -3.50 2.11
CA ILE A 207 12.77 -4.12 0.94
C ILE A 207 13.67 -3.05 0.32
N HIS A 208 14.98 -3.17 0.54
CA HIS A 208 15.98 -2.19 0.12
C HIS A 208 16.81 -2.64 -1.07
N TYR A 209 16.88 -3.95 -1.32
CA TYR A 209 17.69 -4.56 -2.37
C TYR A 209 16.86 -5.53 -3.21
N PRO A 210 17.16 -5.67 -4.53
CA PRO A 210 16.39 -6.57 -5.41
C PRO A 210 16.35 -8.01 -4.92
N GLN A 211 17.44 -8.51 -4.31
CA GLN A 211 17.50 -9.86 -3.78
C GLN A 211 16.46 -10.10 -2.69
N GLN A 212 16.19 -9.11 -1.83
CA GLN A 212 15.17 -9.21 -0.78
C GLN A 212 13.75 -9.36 -1.36
N ALA A 213 13.47 -8.77 -2.53
CA ALA A 213 12.19 -8.97 -3.20
C ALA A 213 12.04 -10.42 -3.72
N VAL A 214 13.12 -11.04 -4.20
CA VAL A 214 13.13 -12.46 -4.58
C VAL A 214 12.91 -13.33 -3.35
N GLU A 215 13.64 -13.09 -2.26
CA GLU A 215 13.52 -13.82 -1.00
C GLU A 215 12.10 -13.73 -0.39
N MET A 216 11.42 -12.59 -0.56
CA MET A 216 10.02 -12.44 -0.15
C MET A 216 9.08 -13.35 -0.97
N LEU A 217 9.29 -13.47 -2.28
CA LEU A 217 8.53 -14.42 -3.11
C LEU A 217 8.85 -15.86 -2.73
N ASP A 218 10.11 -16.18 -2.46
CA ASP A 218 10.54 -17.51 -2.01
C ASP A 218 9.95 -17.86 -0.63
N ALA A 219 9.74 -16.86 0.23
CA ALA A 219 9.04 -17.02 1.50
C ALA A 219 7.53 -17.28 1.35
N GLY A 220 6.98 -17.17 0.13
CA GLY A 220 5.59 -17.43 -0.18
C GLY A 220 4.73 -16.20 -0.43
N ALA A 221 5.32 -15.00 -0.54
CA ALA A 221 4.57 -13.82 -0.93
C ALA A 221 3.92 -14.01 -2.32
N PHE A 222 2.65 -13.64 -2.44
CA PHE A 222 1.93 -13.66 -3.71
C PHE A 222 2.46 -12.60 -4.69
N ALA A 223 2.80 -11.44 -4.16
CA ALA A 223 3.46 -10.32 -4.83
C ALA A 223 4.25 -9.53 -3.80
N VAL A 224 5.11 -8.61 -4.24
CA VAL A 224 5.87 -7.73 -3.34
C VAL A 224 5.60 -6.27 -3.66
N VAL A 225 5.57 -5.42 -2.62
CA VAL A 225 5.50 -3.96 -2.77
C VAL A 225 6.83 -3.36 -2.37
N VAL A 226 7.40 -2.55 -3.27
CA VAL A 226 8.67 -1.85 -3.04
C VAL A 226 8.45 -0.34 -3.17
N GLY A 227 8.77 0.39 -2.11
CA GLY A 227 8.64 1.86 -2.04
C GLY A 227 9.98 2.57 -1.95
N GLY A 228 10.52 2.73 -0.74
CA GLY A 228 11.68 3.57 -0.45
C GLY A 228 12.95 3.25 -1.23
N ALA A 229 13.10 2.00 -1.72
CA ALA A 229 14.22 1.61 -2.57
C ALA A 229 14.11 2.07 -4.03
N ILE A 230 12.93 2.53 -4.46
CA ILE A 230 12.67 2.91 -5.86
C ILE A 230 12.25 4.39 -5.95
N THR A 231 11.35 4.84 -5.07
CA THR A 231 10.66 6.11 -5.22
C THR A 231 11.03 7.17 -4.18
N ARG A 232 11.98 6.88 -3.27
CA ARG A 232 12.50 7.84 -2.29
C ARG A 232 13.99 8.11 -2.50
N PRO A 233 14.35 9.05 -3.38
CA PRO A 233 15.75 9.36 -3.69
C PRO A 233 16.59 9.71 -2.46
N LEU A 234 16.02 10.37 -1.45
CA LEU A 234 16.71 10.66 -0.20
C LEU A 234 17.19 9.38 0.50
N GLU A 235 16.30 8.41 0.71
CA GLU A 235 16.65 7.15 1.37
C GLU A 235 17.66 6.34 0.55
N ILE A 236 17.53 6.40 -0.79
CA ILE A 236 18.46 5.73 -1.71
C ILE A 236 19.85 6.36 -1.59
N ALA A 237 19.95 7.69 -1.69
CA ALA A 237 21.22 8.42 -1.59
C ALA A 237 21.87 8.20 -0.22
N GLN A 238 21.12 8.26 0.87
CA GLN A 238 21.62 8.01 2.22
C GLN A 238 22.26 6.64 2.37
N ARG A 239 21.67 5.57 1.80
CA ARG A 239 22.26 4.23 1.85
C ARG A 239 23.63 4.18 1.17
N PHE A 240 23.80 4.82 0.01
CA PHE A 240 25.10 4.87 -0.69
C PHE A 240 26.13 5.70 0.09
N ILE A 241 25.75 6.89 0.55
CA ILE A 241 26.64 7.79 1.28
C ILE A 241 27.10 7.13 2.58
N SER A 242 26.17 6.63 3.40
CA SER A 242 26.52 6.00 4.67
C SER A 242 27.42 4.76 4.51
N ALA A 243 27.23 3.98 3.44
CA ALA A 243 28.08 2.83 3.17
C ALA A 243 29.51 3.23 2.84
N VAL A 244 29.72 4.31 2.07
CA VAL A 244 31.04 4.84 1.74
C VAL A 244 31.71 5.43 2.97
N ASP A 245 31.00 6.24 3.76
CA ASP A 245 31.52 6.86 4.99
C ASP A 245 31.96 5.81 6.01
N ALA A 246 31.17 4.75 6.19
CA ALA A 246 31.50 3.64 7.07
C ALA A 246 32.75 2.86 6.61
N ALA A 247 33.01 2.78 5.30
CA ALA A 247 34.20 2.13 4.76
C ALA A 247 35.47 2.98 4.95
N GLN A 248 35.34 4.30 4.95
CA GLN A 248 36.47 5.22 5.16
C GLN A 248 36.83 5.40 6.65
N SER A 249 35.93 5.05 7.55
CA SER A 249 36.16 5.14 9.01
C SER A 249 36.82 3.91 9.60
N ARG A 250 37.19 2.91 8.80
CA ARG A 250 37.91 1.69 9.15
C ARG A 250 39.39 1.84 8.90
#